data_d075c694c3480889674d2e03bb10d57b
#
_entry.id   d075c694c3480889674d2e03bb10d57b
#
_cell.length_a   1.000
_cell.length_b   1.000
_cell.length_c   1.000
_cell.angle_alpha   90.00
_cell.angle_beta   90.00
_cell.angle_gamma   90.00
#
_symmetry.space_group_name_H-M   'P 1'
#
loop_
_entity.id
_entity.type
_entity.pdbx_description
1 polymer ?
#
loop_
_entity_poly.entity_id
_entity_poly.type
_entity_poly.pdbx_seq_one_letter_code
_entity_poly.pdbx_strand_id
1 'polypeptide(L)'
;MHAYLHCLSHTPLVGFVDPEQAVLDEVNGVIADARRRIAEFDPELVVLFAPDHYNGFFYDVMPPFCLGVGATAIGDFASAAGDLPVPAELAEACAHAVINSGIDLAVSYNMQVDHGFAQPLEFLLGGLDRVPVLPVFINGVAAPLPGFQRTRLLGEAMGRFLNTLNKRVLILGSGGLSHQPPVPELAKADAHLRDRLLGGGKQLPPDERERRQQRVISAARRFTEDPHSLHPLNPVWDNRFMSLLEQGRLSELDVIGNDELSAMAGKSTHEIKTWVAAFAALSAFGRWRSEGRYYRPIPEWIAGFGSLSATTEI
;
A
#
# COMPACT_ATOMS: atom_id res chain seq x y z
N MET A 1 -4.09 5.00 -25.22
CA MET A 1 -3.13 4.61 -24.17
C MET A 1 -3.87 3.77 -23.17
N HIS A 2 -3.22 2.76 -22.62
CA HIS A 2 -3.91 1.81 -21.75
C HIS A 2 -3.29 1.82 -20.36
N ALA A 3 -4.13 1.87 -19.34
CA ALA A 3 -3.76 1.61 -17.97
C ALA A 3 -4.59 0.46 -17.41
N TYR A 4 -3.95 -0.40 -16.65
CA TYR A 4 -4.56 -1.43 -15.84
C TYR A 4 -4.28 -1.15 -14.38
N LEU A 5 -5.31 -1.20 -13.56
CA LEU A 5 -5.20 -1.00 -12.12
C LEU A 5 -5.43 -2.31 -11.40
N HIS A 6 -4.61 -2.57 -10.38
CA HIS A 6 -4.87 -3.60 -9.41
C HIS A 6 -4.53 -3.13 -8.00
N CYS A 7 -5.52 -3.05 -7.13
CA CYS A 7 -5.34 -2.84 -5.71
C CYS A 7 -5.42 -4.18 -4.98
N LEU A 8 -4.49 -4.43 -4.07
CA LEU A 8 -4.40 -5.66 -3.31
C LEU A 8 -4.03 -5.35 -1.86
N SER A 9 -4.74 -5.96 -0.92
CA SER A 9 -4.29 -5.96 0.47
C SER A 9 -2.98 -6.73 0.57
N HIS A 10 -1.99 -6.15 1.24
CA HIS A 10 -0.82 -6.90 1.68
C HIS A 10 -1.00 -7.32 3.14
N THR A 11 -0.29 -8.34 3.55
CA THR A 11 -0.19 -8.75 4.95
C THR A 11 1.13 -9.46 5.20
N PRO A 12 1.89 -9.07 6.23
CA PRO A 12 3.13 -9.74 6.59
C PRO A 12 2.90 -11.11 7.25
N LEU A 13 1.66 -11.54 7.42
CA LEU A 13 1.29 -12.73 8.19
C LEU A 13 1.13 -13.99 7.34
N VAL A 14 1.14 -13.87 6.02
CA VAL A 14 1.13 -15.03 5.11
C VAL A 14 2.31 -15.94 5.40
N GLY A 15 2.02 -17.22 5.63
CA GLY A 15 3.02 -18.24 5.99
C GLY A 15 3.43 -18.24 7.47
N PHE A 16 2.92 -17.30 8.30
CA PHE A 16 3.18 -17.24 9.74
C PHE A 16 1.94 -17.54 10.59
N VAL A 17 0.78 -17.04 10.16
CA VAL A 17 -0.52 -17.30 10.79
C VAL A 17 -1.54 -17.47 9.65
N ASP A 18 -1.60 -18.66 9.10
CA ASP A 18 -2.46 -18.92 7.96
C ASP A 18 -3.88 -19.28 8.41
N PRO A 19 -4.92 -18.81 7.70
CA PRO A 19 -6.29 -19.24 7.89
C PRO A 19 -6.48 -20.67 7.39
N GLU A 20 -7.72 -21.20 7.50
CA GLU A 20 -8.07 -22.50 6.96
C GLU A 20 -7.69 -22.63 5.49
N GLN A 21 -7.29 -23.84 5.05
CA GLN A 21 -6.80 -24.11 3.70
C GLN A 21 -7.76 -23.62 2.60
N ALA A 22 -9.06 -23.75 2.82
CA ALA A 22 -10.06 -23.29 1.86
C ALA A 22 -9.99 -21.75 1.63
N VAL A 23 -9.66 -20.97 2.67
CA VAL A 23 -9.48 -19.52 2.57
C VAL A 23 -8.18 -19.18 1.83
N LEU A 24 -7.09 -19.92 2.12
CA LEU A 24 -5.84 -19.78 1.40
C LEU A 24 -6.00 -20.09 -0.09
N ASP A 25 -6.70 -21.17 -0.42
CA ASP A 25 -6.96 -21.57 -1.81
C ASP A 25 -7.78 -20.50 -2.54
N GLU A 26 -8.78 -19.91 -1.88
CA GLU A 26 -9.57 -18.81 -2.42
C GLU A 26 -8.71 -17.57 -2.71
N VAL A 27 -7.90 -17.12 -1.75
CA VAL A 27 -7.00 -15.97 -1.92
C VAL A 27 -5.95 -16.23 -2.99
N ASN A 28 -5.34 -17.41 -2.98
CA ASN A 28 -4.36 -17.81 -3.99
C ASN A 28 -4.98 -17.84 -5.40
N GLY A 29 -6.24 -18.27 -5.52
CA GLY A 29 -6.99 -18.21 -6.77
C GLY A 29 -7.19 -16.80 -7.28
N VAL A 30 -7.55 -15.86 -6.39
CA VAL A 30 -7.68 -14.41 -6.71
C VAL A 30 -6.35 -13.83 -7.17
N ILE A 31 -5.27 -14.12 -6.47
CA ILE A 31 -3.92 -13.65 -6.84
C ILE A 31 -3.47 -14.24 -8.18
N ALA A 32 -3.72 -15.52 -8.42
CA ALA A 32 -3.37 -16.18 -9.67
C ALA A 32 -4.15 -15.60 -10.88
N ASP A 33 -5.46 -15.30 -10.72
CA ASP A 33 -6.25 -14.62 -11.75
C ASP A 33 -5.73 -13.20 -12.02
N ALA A 34 -5.41 -12.43 -10.97
CA ALA A 34 -4.83 -11.11 -11.10
C ALA A 34 -3.48 -11.15 -11.85
N ARG A 35 -2.59 -12.09 -11.49
CA ARG A 35 -1.30 -12.30 -12.16
C ARG A 35 -1.48 -12.62 -13.64
N ARG A 36 -2.44 -13.49 -13.99
CA ARG A 36 -2.75 -13.83 -15.38
C ARG A 36 -3.19 -12.60 -16.17
N ARG A 37 -4.13 -11.80 -15.64
CA ARG A 37 -4.63 -10.58 -16.29
C ARG A 37 -3.54 -9.53 -16.46
N ILE A 38 -2.67 -9.37 -15.48
CA ILE A 38 -1.51 -8.46 -15.55
C ILE A 38 -0.52 -8.94 -16.62
N ALA A 39 -0.26 -10.23 -16.71
CA ALA A 39 0.59 -10.80 -17.76
C ALA A 39 -0.02 -10.62 -19.16
N GLU A 40 -1.33 -10.77 -19.33
CA GLU A 40 -2.04 -10.49 -20.58
C GLU A 40 -2.01 -8.99 -20.96
N PHE A 41 -2.03 -8.11 -19.97
CA PHE A 41 -1.88 -6.67 -20.18
C PHE A 41 -0.45 -6.28 -20.60
N ASP A 42 0.55 -7.06 -20.23
CA ASP A 42 1.98 -6.89 -20.57
C ASP A 42 2.49 -5.48 -20.23
N PRO A 43 2.58 -5.07 -18.96
CA PRO A 43 2.93 -3.72 -18.56
C PRO A 43 4.38 -3.38 -18.88
N GLU A 44 4.62 -2.13 -19.33
CA GLU A 44 5.95 -1.56 -19.59
C GLU A 44 6.47 -0.71 -18.42
N LEU A 45 5.58 -0.34 -17.51
CA LEU A 45 5.87 0.46 -16.33
C LEU A 45 4.85 0.13 -15.23
N VAL A 46 5.34 0.02 -14.01
CA VAL A 46 4.52 -0.05 -12.80
C VAL A 46 4.59 1.27 -12.06
N VAL A 47 3.47 1.75 -11.58
CA VAL A 47 3.40 2.74 -10.49
C VAL A 47 2.83 2.04 -9.27
N LEU A 48 3.56 2.02 -8.17
CA LEU A 48 3.16 1.35 -6.94
C LEU A 48 2.99 2.36 -5.81
N PHE A 49 1.76 2.56 -5.39
CA PHE A 49 1.42 3.30 -4.17
C PHE A 49 1.38 2.33 -2.99
N ALA A 50 2.23 2.54 -1.99
CA ALA A 50 2.32 1.69 -0.81
C ALA A 50 2.65 2.49 0.47
N PRO A 51 2.29 1.98 1.66
CA PRO A 51 2.73 2.52 2.94
C PRO A 51 4.12 2.00 3.30
N ASP A 52 4.66 2.49 4.41
CA ASP A 52 5.83 1.94 5.11
C ASP A 52 5.52 1.79 6.60
N HIS A 53 6.10 0.78 7.22
CA HIS A 53 5.85 0.42 8.62
C HIS A 53 7.05 0.70 9.52
N TYR A 54 7.59 1.93 9.46
CA TYR A 54 8.83 2.34 10.14
C TYR A 54 10.03 1.45 9.78
N ASN A 55 10.27 1.27 8.49
CA ASN A 55 11.43 0.59 7.94
C ASN A 55 12.26 1.54 7.05
N GLY A 56 11.62 2.32 6.18
CA GLY A 56 12.27 3.35 5.36
C GLY A 56 12.02 4.77 5.85
N PHE A 57 10.88 5.01 6.50
CA PHE A 57 10.44 6.34 6.93
C PHE A 57 10.28 6.43 8.45
N PHE A 58 10.85 7.49 9.03
CA PHE A 58 10.87 7.73 10.47
C PHE A 58 10.57 9.22 10.75
N TYR A 59 10.36 9.54 12.03
CA TYR A 59 10.03 10.91 12.46
C TYR A 59 11.22 11.88 12.46
N ASP A 60 12.42 11.46 12.04
CA ASP A 60 13.47 12.43 11.70
C ASP A 60 13.05 13.29 10.49
N VAL A 61 12.42 12.67 9.47
CA VAL A 61 11.68 13.36 8.41
C VAL A 61 10.55 12.45 7.93
N MET A 62 9.32 12.74 8.33
CA MET A 62 8.14 11.96 7.91
C MET A 62 7.30 12.75 6.92
N PRO A 63 7.49 12.53 5.59
CA PRO A 63 6.69 13.21 4.59
C PRO A 63 5.31 12.57 4.46
N PRO A 64 4.28 13.31 4.02
CA PRO A 64 2.99 12.72 3.67
C PRO A 64 3.09 11.81 2.45
N PHE A 65 3.96 12.16 1.49
CA PHE A 65 4.21 11.44 0.23
C PHE A 65 5.69 11.50 -0.14
N CYS A 66 6.21 10.42 -0.73
CA CYS A 66 7.57 10.40 -1.26
C CYS A 66 7.64 9.54 -2.52
N LEU A 67 8.34 10.01 -3.56
CA LEU A 67 8.69 9.22 -4.75
C LEU A 67 10.14 8.76 -4.65
N GLY A 68 10.39 7.47 -4.84
CA GLY A 68 11.73 6.92 -4.93
C GLY A 68 12.32 7.08 -6.34
N VAL A 69 13.48 7.70 -6.45
CA VAL A 69 14.34 7.72 -7.64
C VAL A 69 15.29 6.51 -7.63
N GLY A 70 15.60 6.01 -6.45
CA GLY A 70 16.21 4.72 -6.20
C GLY A 70 15.54 4.08 -4.99
N ALA A 71 15.33 2.77 -5.00
CA ALA A 71 14.66 2.06 -3.93
C ALA A 71 15.21 0.64 -3.75
N THR A 72 15.30 0.20 -2.49
CA THR A 72 15.76 -1.14 -2.11
C THR A 72 14.79 -1.76 -1.10
N ALA A 73 14.30 -2.96 -1.38
CA ALA A 73 13.47 -3.73 -0.47
C ALA A 73 14.33 -4.40 0.61
N ILE A 74 13.90 -4.29 1.87
CA ILE A 74 14.69 -4.73 3.03
C ILE A 74 14.52 -6.22 3.37
N GLY A 75 13.50 -6.91 2.82
CA GLY A 75 13.27 -8.33 3.06
C GLY A 75 12.73 -8.64 4.46
N ASP A 76 11.82 -7.85 4.99
CA ASP A 76 11.12 -8.13 6.23
C ASP A 76 10.01 -9.18 6.03
N PHE A 77 9.61 -9.88 7.10
CA PHE A 77 8.56 -10.92 7.06
C PHE A 77 8.72 -11.92 5.89
N ALA A 78 9.94 -12.34 5.61
CA ALA A 78 10.28 -13.25 4.51
C ALA A 78 9.88 -12.74 3.11
N SER A 79 9.59 -11.45 2.94
CA SER A 79 9.44 -10.84 1.62
C SER A 79 10.80 -10.73 0.90
N ALA A 80 10.79 -10.56 -0.41
CA ALA A 80 12.01 -10.41 -1.19
C ALA A 80 12.82 -9.18 -0.78
N ALA A 81 14.15 -9.33 -0.80
CA ALA A 81 15.10 -8.25 -0.58
C ALA A 81 15.86 -7.96 -1.88
N GLY A 82 16.21 -6.69 -2.10
CA GLY A 82 17.02 -6.27 -3.25
C GLY A 82 16.53 -4.97 -3.87
N ASP A 83 17.27 -4.50 -4.86
CA ASP A 83 16.97 -3.26 -5.54
C ASP A 83 15.74 -3.37 -6.44
N LEU A 84 14.92 -2.32 -6.43
CA LEU A 84 13.83 -2.18 -7.38
C LEU A 84 14.36 -1.53 -8.68
N PRO A 85 13.90 -1.98 -9.86
CA PRO A 85 14.32 -1.43 -11.16
C PRO A 85 13.65 -0.07 -11.41
N VAL A 86 14.03 0.97 -10.64
CA VAL A 86 13.50 2.31 -10.79
C VAL A 86 14.15 3.00 -12.00
N PRO A 87 13.38 3.46 -13.01
CA PRO A 87 13.91 4.28 -14.11
C PRO A 87 14.12 5.71 -13.60
N ALA A 88 15.32 6.01 -13.10
CA ALA A 88 15.64 7.22 -12.34
C ALA A 88 15.24 8.52 -13.05
N GLU A 89 15.62 8.68 -14.33
CA GLU A 89 15.27 9.87 -15.12
C GLU A 89 13.75 10.06 -15.23
N LEU A 90 13.00 8.95 -15.38
CA LEU A 90 11.53 9.00 -15.44
C LEU A 90 10.93 9.34 -14.09
N ALA A 91 11.51 8.82 -13.01
CA ALA A 91 11.08 9.13 -11.63
C ALA A 91 11.30 10.61 -11.32
N GLU A 92 12.44 11.18 -11.69
CA GLU A 92 12.72 12.62 -11.57
C GLU A 92 11.74 13.46 -12.38
N ALA A 93 11.50 13.10 -13.65
CA ALA A 93 10.53 13.81 -14.49
C ALA A 93 9.11 13.75 -13.91
N CYS A 94 8.72 12.60 -13.35
CA CYS A 94 7.46 12.44 -12.64
C CYS A 94 7.38 13.34 -11.41
N ALA A 95 8.43 13.35 -10.57
CA ALA A 95 8.50 14.21 -9.39
C ALA A 95 8.34 15.70 -9.76
N HIS A 96 9.07 16.16 -10.77
CA HIS A 96 8.95 17.52 -11.27
C HIS A 96 7.52 17.86 -11.73
N ALA A 97 6.89 16.98 -12.50
CA ALA A 97 5.53 17.18 -12.99
C ALA A 97 4.51 17.27 -11.83
N VAL A 98 4.65 16.39 -10.83
CA VAL A 98 3.77 16.36 -9.65
C VAL A 98 3.95 17.62 -8.79
N ILE A 99 5.19 18.02 -8.50
CA ILE A 99 5.49 19.23 -7.71
C ILE A 99 4.98 20.47 -8.45
N ASN A 100 5.22 20.59 -9.73
CA ASN A 100 4.73 21.70 -10.55
C ASN A 100 3.19 21.77 -10.63
N SER A 101 2.49 20.68 -10.36
CA SER A 101 1.02 20.67 -10.27
C SER A 101 0.49 21.12 -8.89
N GLY A 102 1.37 21.52 -7.97
CA GLY A 102 1.00 22.03 -6.63
C GLY A 102 0.91 20.96 -5.55
N ILE A 103 1.50 19.77 -5.76
CA ILE A 103 1.55 18.71 -4.75
C ILE A 103 2.92 18.69 -4.08
N ASP A 104 2.93 18.83 -2.74
CA ASP A 104 4.16 18.69 -1.96
C ASP A 104 4.57 17.20 -1.93
N LEU A 105 5.57 16.86 -2.71
CA LEU A 105 6.12 15.52 -2.85
C LEU A 105 7.59 15.50 -2.43
N ALA A 106 7.94 14.67 -1.44
CA ALA A 106 9.34 14.38 -1.15
C ALA A 106 9.94 13.48 -2.24
N VAL A 107 11.26 13.55 -2.41
CA VAL A 107 12.01 12.70 -3.35
C VAL A 107 13.12 11.99 -2.59
N SER A 108 13.27 10.70 -2.82
CA SER A 108 14.34 9.89 -2.23
C SER A 108 15.17 9.19 -3.30
N TYR A 109 16.48 9.42 -3.26
CA TYR A 109 17.45 8.70 -4.11
C TYR A 109 17.94 7.38 -3.48
N ASN A 110 17.52 7.10 -2.26
CA ASN A 110 17.88 5.89 -1.51
C ASN A 110 16.72 5.48 -0.60
N MET A 111 15.56 5.22 -1.22
CA MET A 111 14.36 4.81 -0.49
C MET A 111 14.53 3.36 -0.01
N GLN A 112 14.34 3.11 1.27
CA GLN A 112 14.13 1.75 1.76
C GLN A 112 12.64 1.45 1.78
N VAL A 113 12.26 0.26 1.32
CA VAL A 113 10.86 -0.18 1.27
C VAL A 113 10.71 -1.54 1.93
N ASP A 114 9.57 -1.78 2.52
CA ASP A 114 9.26 -3.03 3.23
C ASP A 114 8.28 -3.92 2.45
N HIS A 115 7.71 -4.91 3.14
CA HIS A 115 6.73 -5.85 2.58
C HIS A 115 5.52 -5.14 1.93
N GLY A 116 5.16 -3.94 2.35
CA GLY A 116 4.08 -3.15 1.73
C GLY A 116 4.35 -2.86 0.26
N PHE A 117 5.61 -2.73 -0.15
CA PHE A 117 6.04 -2.61 -1.54
C PHE A 117 6.41 -3.97 -2.16
N ALA A 118 7.15 -4.81 -1.43
CA ALA A 118 7.68 -6.05 -1.96
C ALA A 118 6.57 -7.06 -2.30
N GLN A 119 5.63 -7.29 -1.38
CA GLN A 119 4.60 -8.32 -1.56
C GLN A 119 3.72 -8.13 -2.80
N PRO A 120 3.17 -6.93 -3.13
CA PRO A 120 2.40 -6.82 -4.37
C PRO A 120 3.23 -7.09 -5.63
N LEU A 121 4.52 -6.76 -5.65
CA LEU A 121 5.41 -7.09 -6.77
C LEU A 121 5.64 -8.61 -6.87
N GLU A 122 5.88 -9.29 -5.74
CA GLU A 122 6.04 -10.74 -5.69
C GLU A 122 4.75 -11.48 -6.07
N PHE A 123 3.61 -11.08 -5.49
CA PHE A 123 2.34 -11.74 -5.70
C PHE A 123 1.80 -11.55 -7.12
N LEU A 124 1.94 -10.35 -7.67
CA LEU A 124 1.32 -10.00 -8.95
C LEU A 124 2.27 -10.14 -10.14
N LEU A 125 3.58 -9.94 -9.96
CA LEU A 125 4.57 -9.99 -11.03
C LEU A 125 5.54 -11.17 -10.91
N GLY A 126 5.61 -11.79 -9.73
CA GLY A 126 6.50 -12.92 -9.46
C GLY A 126 7.94 -12.52 -9.10
N GLY A 127 8.18 -11.25 -8.73
CA GLY A 127 9.47 -10.75 -8.27
C GLY A 127 9.59 -9.24 -8.34
N LEU A 128 10.64 -8.70 -7.71
CA LEU A 128 10.88 -7.25 -7.61
C LEU A 128 11.32 -6.61 -8.94
N ASP A 129 11.97 -7.38 -9.80
CA ASP A 129 12.76 -6.93 -10.96
C ASP A 129 12.10 -7.19 -12.33
N ARG A 130 10.83 -7.54 -12.35
CA ARG A 130 10.14 -7.98 -13.57
C ARG A 130 9.77 -6.86 -14.52
N VAL A 131 9.42 -5.70 -13.98
CA VAL A 131 8.98 -4.52 -14.75
C VAL A 131 9.54 -3.28 -14.07
N PRO A 132 9.99 -2.25 -14.80
CA PRO A 132 10.39 -0.97 -14.20
C PRO A 132 9.28 -0.41 -13.30
N VAL A 133 9.65 0.11 -12.10
CA VAL A 133 8.68 0.57 -11.11
C VAL A 133 8.97 1.98 -10.62
N LEU A 134 7.93 2.80 -10.48
CA LEU A 134 7.92 4.06 -9.75
C LEU A 134 7.33 3.80 -8.35
N PRO A 135 8.16 3.68 -7.30
CA PRO A 135 7.69 3.45 -5.94
C PRO A 135 7.25 4.76 -5.30
N VAL A 136 6.00 4.82 -4.85
CA VAL A 136 5.37 5.99 -4.24
C VAL A 136 4.91 5.67 -2.83
N PHE A 137 5.62 6.20 -1.86
CA PHE A 137 5.22 6.11 -0.46
C PHE A 137 4.06 7.07 -0.16
N ILE A 138 3.04 6.53 0.51
CA ILE A 138 1.95 7.30 1.12
C ILE A 138 1.95 7.00 2.61
N ASN A 139 2.09 8.03 3.43
CA ASN A 139 2.07 7.87 4.88
C ASN A 139 0.68 7.41 5.35
N GLY A 140 0.54 6.13 5.65
CA GLY A 140 -0.64 5.49 6.20
C GLY A 140 -0.51 5.08 7.67
N VAL A 141 0.66 5.33 8.30
CA VAL A 141 1.00 4.76 9.62
C VAL A 141 1.38 5.82 10.66
N ALA A 142 2.22 6.78 10.28
CA ALA A 142 2.86 7.72 11.20
C ALA A 142 2.14 9.07 11.24
N ALA A 143 1.38 9.35 12.30
CA ALA A 143 0.70 10.64 12.45
C ALA A 143 1.69 11.81 12.53
N PRO A 144 1.40 12.97 11.89
CA PRO A 144 0.15 13.35 11.22
C PRO A 144 0.01 12.73 9.82
N LEU A 145 -1.20 12.24 9.52
CA LEU A 145 -1.49 11.54 8.28
C LEU A 145 -2.09 12.47 7.22
N PRO A 146 -1.81 12.30 5.92
CA PRO A 146 -2.51 13.01 4.86
C PRO A 146 -4.00 12.62 4.85
N GLY A 147 -4.88 13.56 4.46
CA GLY A 147 -6.31 13.28 4.22
C GLY A 147 -6.55 12.65 2.86
N PHE A 148 -7.76 12.11 2.65
CA PHE A 148 -8.15 11.51 1.38
C PHE A 148 -8.05 12.47 0.20
N GLN A 149 -8.48 13.72 0.36
CA GLN A 149 -8.38 14.74 -0.70
C GLN A 149 -6.93 14.92 -1.19
N ARG A 150 -5.97 15.06 -0.25
CA ARG A 150 -4.55 15.24 -0.61
C ARG A 150 -4.02 14.03 -1.35
N THR A 151 -4.41 12.83 -0.93
CA THR A 151 -4.02 11.58 -1.55
C THR A 151 -4.63 11.42 -2.95
N ARG A 152 -5.90 11.76 -3.13
CA ARG A 152 -6.58 11.77 -4.42
C ARG A 152 -5.89 12.73 -5.40
N LEU A 153 -5.59 13.96 -4.95
CA LEU A 153 -4.88 14.95 -5.77
C LEU A 153 -3.48 14.49 -6.19
N LEU A 154 -2.74 13.78 -5.32
CA LEU A 154 -1.48 13.14 -5.68
C LEU A 154 -1.69 12.13 -6.82
N GLY A 155 -2.67 11.23 -6.68
CA GLY A 155 -2.98 10.24 -7.71
C GLY A 155 -3.33 10.89 -9.05
N GLU A 156 -4.20 11.90 -9.04
CA GLU A 156 -4.57 12.66 -10.26
C GLU A 156 -3.36 13.32 -10.92
N ALA A 157 -2.45 13.93 -10.14
CA ALA A 157 -1.26 14.56 -10.67
C ALA A 157 -0.31 13.54 -11.33
N MET A 158 -0.09 12.42 -10.66
CA MET A 158 0.72 11.32 -11.21
C MET A 158 0.08 10.73 -12.46
N GLY A 159 -1.23 10.45 -12.42
CA GLY A 159 -1.94 9.90 -13.56
C GLY A 159 -1.88 10.80 -14.80
N ARG A 160 -1.99 12.12 -14.64
CA ARG A 160 -1.81 13.07 -15.74
C ARG A 160 -0.42 12.96 -16.37
N PHE A 161 0.64 12.86 -15.58
CA PHE A 161 2.00 12.65 -16.09
C PHE A 161 2.12 11.31 -16.81
N LEU A 162 1.70 10.23 -16.17
CA LEU A 162 1.79 8.87 -16.72
C LEU A 162 1.05 8.73 -18.04
N ASN A 163 -0.10 9.41 -18.19
CA ASN A 163 -0.88 9.42 -19.43
C ASN A 163 -0.13 10.10 -20.61
N THR A 164 0.94 10.86 -20.37
CA THR A 164 1.78 11.42 -21.43
C THR A 164 2.83 10.46 -21.97
N LEU A 165 3.11 9.33 -21.31
CA LEU A 165 4.28 8.48 -21.58
C LEU A 165 4.12 7.55 -22.79
N ASN A 166 2.91 7.36 -23.31
CA ASN A 166 2.60 6.39 -24.37
C ASN A 166 3.08 4.96 -24.05
N LYS A 167 2.89 4.53 -22.81
CA LYS A 167 3.24 3.21 -22.28
C LYS A 167 2.00 2.48 -21.75
N ARG A 168 2.06 1.15 -21.70
CA ARG A 168 1.11 0.35 -20.92
C ARG A 168 1.52 0.44 -19.44
N VAL A 169 0.72 1.15 -18.66
CA VAL A 169 1.02 1.41 -17.24
C VAL A 169 0.16 0.53 -16.34
N LEU A 170 0.82 -0.28 -15.51
CA LEU A 170 0.18 -0.96 -14.40
C LEU A 170 0.20 -0.05 -13.17
N ILE A 171 -0.97 0.24 -12.64
CA ILE A 171 -1.14 1.05 -11.42
C ILE A 171 -1.48 0.10 -10.27
N LEU A 172 -0.63 0.06 -9.25
CA LEU A 172 -0.82 -0.77 -8.06
C LEU A 172 -1.11 0.08 -6.84
N GLY A 173 -2.10 -0.33 -6.04
CA GLY A 173 -2.38 0.21 -4.72
C GLY A 173 -2.23 -0.91 -3.68
N SER A 174 -1.34 -0.75 -2.72
CA SER A 174 -1.01 -1.75 -1.71
C SER A 174 -1.41 -1.27 -0.32
N GLY A 175 -2.24 -2.04 0.39
CA GLY A 175 -2.64 -1.69 1.76
C GLY A 175 -3.83 -2.49 2.24
N GLY A 176 -3.85 -2.82 3.53
CA GLY A 176 -4.97 -3.49 4.18
C GLY A 176 -6.21 -2.59 4.27
N LEU A 177 -7.40 -3.20 4.29
CA LEU A 177 -8.67 -2.52 4.55
C LEU A 177 -8.80 -2.26 6.06
N SER A 178 -9.94 -2.59 6.69
CA SER A 178 -10.03 -2.43 8.15
C SER A 178 -9.02 -3.32 8.87
N HIS A 179 -8.13 -2.72 9.67
CA HIS A 179 -7.14 -3.45 10.46
C HIS A 179 -6.44 -2.57 11.51
N GLN A 180 -5.91 -3.20 12.56
CA GLN A 180 -5.09 -2.53 13.56
C GLN A 180 -4.10 -3.51 14.22
N PRO A 181 -3.02 -3.91 13.54
CA PRO A 181 -1.93 -4.62 14.18
C PRO A 181 -1.22 -3.72 15.22
N PRO A 182 -0.37 -4.28 16.09
CA PRO A 182 0.35 -3.51 17.10
C PRO A 182 1.47 -2.66 16.47
N VAL A 183 1.10 -1.49 15.92
CA VAL A 183 2.03 -0.50 15.38
C VAL A 183 2.41 0.48 16.48
N PRO A 184 3.70 0.84 16.63
CA PRO A 184 4.13 1.80 17.65
C PRO A 184 3.61 3.22 17.37
N GLU A 185 3.22 3.91 18.45
CA GLU A 185 2.76 5.29 18.41
C GLU A 185 3.77 6.19 19.14
N LEU A 186 4.27 7.25 18.50
CA LEU A 186 5.27 8.16 19.09
C LEU A 186 4.79 8.78 20.42
N ALA A 187 3.49 9.09 20.53
CA ALA A 187 2.91 9.70 21.73
C ALA A 187 2.89 8.76 22.95
N LYS A 188 2.98 7.45 22.73
CA LYS A 188 2.95 6.39 23.77
C LYS A 188 4.31 5.71 23.95
N ALA A 189 5.32 6.13 23.17
CA ALA A 189 6.63 5.51 23.13
C ALA A 189 7.45 5.84 24.38
N ASP A 190 8.06 4.82 25.00
CA ASP A 190 9.14 5.02 25.98
C ASP A 190 10.40 5.61 25.31
N ALA A 191 11.43 5.91 26.09
CA ALA A 191 12.64 6.57 25.59
C ALA A 191 13.34 5.76 24.47
N HIS A 192 13.43 4.44 24.62
CA HIS A 192 14.07 3.56 23.64
C HIS A 192 13.27 3.48 22.34
N LEU A 193 11.97 3.24 22.43
CA LEU A 193 11.08 3.20 21.28
C LEU A 193 11.01 4.55 20.58
N ARG A 194 11.01 5.65 21.35
CA ARG A 194 11.02 7.01 20.83
C ARG A 194 12.29 7.28 20.02
N ASP A 195 13.47 6.94 20.52
CA ASP A 195 14.74 7.08 19.79
C ASP A 195 14.68 6.33 18.45
N ARG A 196 14.16 5.12 18.44
CA ARG A 196 13.96 4.33 17.22
C ARG A 196 13.02 5.00 16.22
N LEU A 197 11.91 5.54 16.69
CA LEU A 197 10.93 6.23 15.81
C LEU A 197 11.46 7.57 15.28
N LEU A 198 12.43 8.17 15.98
CA LEU A 198 13.11 9.40 15.56
C LEU A 198 14.31 9.18 14.61
N GLY A 199 14.45 7.98 14.05
CA GLY A 199 15.46 7.67 13.04
C GLY A 199 16.47 6.60 13.43
N GLY A 200 16.61 6.25 14.73
CA GLY A 200 17.46 5.16 15.19
C GLY A 200 17.06 3.77 14.65
N GLY A 201 15.83 3.64 14.18
CA GLY A 201 15.33 2.40 13.57
C GLY A 201 15.85 2.09 12.15
N LYS A 202 16.53 3.04 11.49
CA LYS A 202 17.09 2.84 10.13
C LYS A 202 18.10 1.70 10.04
N GLN A 203 18.75 1.37 11.16
CA GLN A 203 19.71 0.26 11.27
C GLN A 203 19.29 -0.70 12.38
N LEU A 204 18.06 -1.22 12.28
CA LEU A 204 17.54 -2.14 13.28
C LEU A 204 18.34 -3.45 13.29
N PRO A 205 18.92 -3.85 14.45
CA PRO A 205 19.59 -5.13 14.57
C PRO A 205 18.67 -6.30 14.18
N PRO A 206 19.21 -7.39 13.60
CA PRO A 206 18.40 -8.53 13.14
C PRO A 206 17.52 -9.12 14.23
N ASP A 207 18.03 -9.27 15.46
CA ASP A 207 17.28 -9.79 16.61
C ASP A 207 16.16 -8.87 17.09
N GLU A 208 16.31 -7.55 16.95
CA GLU A 208 15.23 -6.61 17.21
C GLU A 208 14.15 -6.63 16.13
N ARG A 209 14.57 -6.80 14.87
CA ARG A 209 13.63 -6.97 13.76
C ARG A 209 12.80 -8.22 13.96
N GLU A 210 13.43 -9.33 14.32
CA GLU A 210 12.74 -10.58 14.62
C GLU A 210 11.77 -10.43 15.80
N ARG A 211 12.19 -9.81 16.90
CA ARG A 211 11.29 -9.51 18.03
C ARG A 211 10.09 -8.67 17.63
N ARG A 212 10.27 -7.73 16.72
CA ARG A 212 9.17 -6.91 16.20
C ARG A 212 8.20 -7.75 15.38
N GLN A 213 8.69 -8.63 14.50
CA GLN A 213 7.88 -9.56 13.73
C GLN A 213 7.10 -10.50 14.64
N GLN A 214 7.76 -11.09 15.64
CA GLN A 214 7.13 -11.99 16.60
C GLN A 214 6.00 -11.33 17.40
N ARG A 215 6.08 -10.02 17.69
CA ARG A 215 4.96 -9.30 18.33
C ARG A 215 3.72 -9.24 17.44
N VAL A 216 3.89 -9.00 16.15
CA VAL A 216 2.77 -8.97 15.19
C VAL A 216 2.16 -10.36 15.03
N ILE A 217 3.00 -11.40 14.86
CA ILE A 217 2.57 -12.80 14.76
C ILE A 217 1.80 -13.24 16.01
N SER A 218 2.30 -12.89 17.21
CA SER A 218 1.63 -13.22 18.47
C SER A 218 0.31 -12.48 18.64
N ALA A 219 0.22 -11.24 18.15
CA ALA A 219 -1.02 -10.48 18.16
C ALA A 219 -2.07 -11.09 17.22
N ALA A 220 -1.65 -11.58 16.05
CA ALA A 220 -2.53 -12.24 15.10
C ALA A 220 -3.14 -13.54 15.69
N ARG A 221 -2.32 -14.39 16.28
CA ARG A 221 -2.80 -15.60 16.96
C ARG A 221 -3.82 -15.28 18.05
N ARG A 222 -3.53 -14.24 18.86
CA ARG A 222 -4.46 -13.81 19.92
C ARG A 222 -5.76 -13.26 19.33
N PHE A 223 -5.69 -12.49 18.25
CA PHE A 223 -6.88 -11.92 17.61
C PHE A 223 -7.78 -12.99 16.99
N THR A 224 -7.20 -14.09 16.49
CA THR A 224 -7.96 -15.27 16.03
C THR A 224 -8.73 -15.93 17.17
N GLU A 225 -8.12 -16.03 18.38
CA GLU A 225 -8.74 -16.61 19.56
C GLU A 225 -9.73 -15.66 20.26
N ASP A 226 -9.41 -14.35 20.29
CA ASP A 226 -10.22 -13.29 20.91
C ASP A 226 -10.31 -12.07 19.99
N PRO A 227 -11.40 -11.93 19.21
CA PRO A 227 -11.63 -10.80 18.32
C PRO A 227 -11.72 -9.43 19.02
N HIS A 228 -11.80 -9.39 20.35
CA HIS A 228 -11.78 -8.15 21.13
C HIS A 228 -10.37 -7.74 21.58
N SER A 229 -9.35 -8.56 21.34
CA SER A 229 -7.96 -8.25 21.71
C SER A 229 -7.34 -7.11 20.88
N LEU A 230 -7.90 -6.81 19.71
CA LEU A 230 -7.55 -5.68 18.84
C LEU A 230 -8.82 -4.95 18.40
N HIS A 231 -8.66 -3.89 17.57
CA HIS A 231 -9.80 -3.24 16.93
C HIS A 231 -10.51 -4.23 15.99
N PRO A 232 -11.85 -4.37 16.07
CA PRO A 232 -12.57 -5.31 15.22
C PRO A 232 -12.47 -4.93 13.74
N LEU A 233 -12.48 -5.94 12.86
CA LEU A 233 -12.61 -5.72 11.42
C LEU A 233 -13.99 -5.16 11.10
N ASN A 234 -14.09 -4.31 10.08
CA ASN A 234 -15.34 -3.66 9.69
C ASN A 234 -15.74 -3.97 8.24
N PRO A 235 -16.34 -5.15 7.96
CA PRO A 235 -16.75 -5.53 6.61
C PRO A 235 -17.74 -4.56 5.96
N VAL A 236 -18.55 -3.87 6.75
CA VAL A 236 -19.53 -2.90 6.23
C VAL A 236 -18.81 -1.69 5.64
N TRP A 237 -17.85 -1.14 6.37
CA TRP A 237 -17.02 -0.05 5.88
C TRP A 237 -16.18 -0.49 4.68
N ASP A 238 -15.50 -1.62 4.77
CA ASP A 238 -14.61 -2.12 3.72
C ASP A 238 -15.36 -2.29 2.39
N ASN A 239 -16.54 -2.90 2.43
CA ASN A 239 -17.37 -3.06 1.24
C ASN A 239 -17.89 -1.74 0.69
N ARG A 240 -18.27 -0.77 1.57
CA ARG A 240 -18.68 0.57 1.16
C ARG A 240 -17.51 1.30 0.48
N PHE A 241 -16.31 1.26 1.07
CA PHE A 241 -15.11 1.86 0.52
C PHE A 241 -14.81 1.32 -0.90
N MET A 242 -14.75 -0.01 -1.05
CA MET A 242 -14.50 -0.64 -2.35
C MET A 242 -15.56 -0.24 -3.38
N SER A 243 -16.83 -0.16 -2.99
CA SER A 243 -17.91 0.27 -3.89
C SER A 243 -17.78 1.72 -4.34
N LEU A 244 -17.30 2.63 -3.48
CA LEU A 244 -17.01 4.02 -3.86
C LEU A 244 -15.88 4.10 -4.90
N LEU A 245 -14.83 3.26 -4.74
CA LEU A 245 -13.76 3.17 -5.72
C LEU A 245 -14.28 2.67 -7.07
N GLU A 246 -15.01 1.55 -7.10
CA GLU A 246 -15.58 0.96 -8.32
C GLU A 246 -16.51 1.91 -9.09
N GLN A 247 -17.19 2.79 -8.37
CA GLN A 247 -18.11 3.78 -8.95
C GLN A 247 -17.40 5.09 -9.34
N GLY A 248 -16.09 5.23 -9.11
CA GLY A 248 -15.34 6.46 -9.35
C GLY A 248 -15.72 7.62 -8.42
N ARG A 249 -16.39 7.34 -7.29
CA ARG A 249 -16.89 8.32 -6.33
C ARG A 249 -15.85 8.71 -5.28
N LEU A 250 -14.60 8.94 -5.73
CA LEU A 250 -13.45 9.15 -4.85
C LEU A 250 -13.59 10.41 -3.98
N SER A 251 -14.19 11.48 -4.52
CA SER A 251 -14.37 12.74 -3.80
C SER A 251 -15.30 12.64 -2.58
N GLU A 252 -16.14 11.61 -2.51
CA GLU A 252 -16.98 11.38 -1.34
C GLU A 252 -16.19 10.92 -0.11
N LEU A 253 -14.97 10.44 -0.31
CA LEU A 253 -14.04 10.11 0.77
C LEU A 253 -13.40 11.37 1.37
N ASP A 254 -13.34 12.49 0.64
CA ASP A 254 -12.63 13.70 1.03
C ASP A 254 -13.12 14.32 2.35
N VAL A 255 -14.38 14.06 2.71
CA VAL A 255 -15.01 14.58 3.95
C VAL A 255 -14.73 13.72 5.19
N ILE A 256 -14.19 12.53 5.02
CA ILE A 256 -13.91 11.61 6.13
C ILE A 256 -12.59 12.00 6.80
N GLY A 257 -12.69 12.40 8.08
CA GLY A 257 -11.53 12.75 8.88
C GLY A 257 -10.68 11.53 9.28
N ASN A 258 -9.39 11.76 9.54
CA ASN A 258 -8.49 10.68 9.94
C ASN A 258 -8.91 10.02 11.26
N ASP A 259 -9.37 10.80 12.24
CA ASP A 259 -9.81 10.27 13.54
C ASP A 259 -11.10 9.44 13.40
N GLU A 260 -12.04 9.90 12.57
CA GLU A 260 -13.25 9.16 12.23
C GLU A 260 -12.92 7.83 11.56
N LEU A 261 -12.02 7.84 10.58
CA LEU A 261 -11.58 6.63 9.89
C LEU A 261 -10.91 5.65 10.85
N SER A 262 -10.03 6.14 11.73
CA SER A 262 -9.37 5.31 12.75
C SER A 262 -10.37 4.67 13.72
N ALA A 263 -11.37 5.44 14.16
CA ALA A 263 -12.40 4.93 15.07
C ALA A 263 -13.31 3.89 14.39
N MET A 264 -13.54 4.02 13.09
CA MET A 264 -14.44 3.17 12.32
C MET A 264 -13.79 1.85 11.90
N ALA A 265 -12.51 1.85 11.53
CA ALA A 265 -11.89 0.71 10.84
C ALA A 265 -10.47 0.37 11.34
N GLY A 266 -10.02 0.99 12.43
CA GLY A 266 -8.68 0.77 13.00
C GLY A 266 -7.63 1.74 12.48
N LYS A 267 -6.54 1.90 13.25
CA LYS A 267 -5.51 2.92 12.96
C LYS A 267 -4.66 2.62 11.72
N SER A 268 -4.57 1.37 11.29
CA SER A 268 -3.81 1.01 10.11
C SER A 268 -4.64 1.03 8.83
N THR A 269 -5.97 1.17 8.92
CA THR A 269 -6.83 1.30 7.75
C THR A 269 -6.47 2.48 6.83
N HIS A 270 -5.67 3.44 7.32
CA HIS A 270 -5.19 4.56 6.51
C HIS A 270 -4.35 4.15 5.28
N GLU A 271 -3.91 2.91 5.24
CA GLU A 271 -3.25 2.32 4.06
C GLU A 271 -4.16 2.29 2.82
N ILE A 272 -5.49 2.28 2.99
CA ILE A 272 -6.44 2.39 1.85
C ILE A 272 -6.27 3.66 1.02
N LYS A 273 -5.56 4.66 1.54
CA LYS A 273 -5.21 5.87 0.79
C LYS A 273 -4.36 5.57 -0.44
N THR A 274 -3.58 4.50 -0.42
CA THR A 274 -2.86 3.99 -1.59
C THR A 274 -3.81 3.59 -2.71
N TRP A 275 -4.94 2.94 -2.37
CA TRP A 275 -5.98 2.57 -3.33
C TRP A 275 -6.68 3.80 -3.91
N VAL A 276 -6.93 4.82 -3.08
CA VAL A 276 -7.50 6.10 -3.55
C VAL A 276 -6.56 6.79 -4.54
N ALA A 277 -5.25 6.85 -4.25
CA ALA A 277 -4.28 7.40 -5.18
C ALA A 277 -4.21 6.60 -6.49
N ALA A 278 -4.26 5.27 -6.41
CA ALA A 278 -4.25 4.40 -7.57
C ALA A 278 -5.48 4.62 -8.48
N PHE A 279 -6.69 4.63 -7.92
CA PHE A 279 -7.91 4.91 -8.69
C PHE A 279 -7.95 6.34 -9.23
N ALA A 280 -7.45 7.32 -8.48
CA ALA A 280 -7.32 8.70 -8.95
C ALA A 280 -6.34 8.82 -10.12
N ALA A 281 -5.22 8.08 -10.07
CA ALA A 281 -4.28 8.00 -11.18
C ALA A 281 -4.91 7.35 -12.43
N LEU A 282 -5.65 6.24 -12.26
CA LEU A 282 -6.38 5.60 -13.36
C LEU A 282 -7.38 6.57 -14.02
N SER A 283 -8.11 7.34 -13.21
CA SER A 283 -9.12 8.29 -13.72
C SER A 283 -8.53 9.37 -14.64
N ALA A 284 -7.25 9.68 -14.53
CA ALA A 284 -6.56 10.62 -15.40
C ALA A 284 -6.29 10.06 -16.82
N PHE A 285 -6.43 8.75 -17.03
CA PHE A 285 -6.33 8.12 -18.36
C PHE A 285 -7.65 8.15 -19.14
N GLY A 286 -8.76 8.55 -18.54
CA GLY A 286 -10.07 8.62 -19.17
C GLY A 286 -11.10 7.70 -18.51
N ARG A 287 -12.06 7.20 -19.31
CA ARG A 287 -13.06 6.25 -18.81
C ARG A 287 -12.42 4.90 -18.50
N TRP A 288 -12.92 4.27 -17.47
CA TRP A 288 -12.48 2.94 -17.05
C TRP A 288 -13.66 2.13 -16.50
N ARG A 289 -13.51 0.81 -16.44
CA ARG A 289 -14.47 -0.10 -15.82
C ARG A 289 -13.80 -1.00 -14.81
N SER A 290 -14.53 -1.39 -13.77
CA SER A 290 -14.12 -2.43 -12.84
C SER A 290 -14.12 -3.80 -13.55
N GLU A 291 -13.14 -4.65 -13.27
CA GLU A 291 -13.01 -5.99 -13.86
C GLU A 291 -13.04 -7.11 -12.84
N GLY A 292 -12.74 -6.85 -11.60
CA GLY A 292 -12.74 -7.87 -10.55
C GLY A 292 -12.76 -7.27 -9.17
N ARG A 293 -13.46 -7.96 -8.27
CA ARG A 293 -13.56 -7.62 -6.86
C ARG A 293 -13.53 -8.88 -6.01
N TYR A 294 -12.73 -8.84 -4.97
CA TYR A 294 -12.72 -9.83 -3.90
C TYR A 294 -12.64 -9.12 -2.55
N TYR A 295 -13.33 -9.63 -1.54
CA TYR A 295 -13.24 -9.16 -0.17
C TYR A 295 -13.53 -10.31 0.80
N ARG A 296 -12.68 -10.44 1.81
CA ARG A 296 -12.91 -11.34 2.94
C ARG A 296 -12.28 -10.75 4.22
N PRO A 297 -12.99 -10.72 5.36
CA PRO A 297 -12.35 -10.48 6.65
C PRO A 297 -11.56 -11.74 7.04
N ILE A 298 -10.25 -11.60 7.32
CA ILE A 298 -9.35 -12.70 7.67
C ILE A 298 -8.70 -12.36 9.02
N PRO A 299 -9.26 -12.84 10.13
CA PRO A 299 -8.75 -12.54 11.48
C PRO A 299 -7.30 -12.99 11.68
N GLU A 300 -6.88 -14.10 11.09
CA GLU A 300 -5.51 -14.62 11.13
C GLU A 300 -4.51 -13.62 10.58
N TRP A 301 -4.92 -12.80 9.64
CA TRP A 301 -4.12 -11.73 9.05
C TRP A 301 -4.40 -10.34 9.64
N ILE A 302 -5.23 -10.26 10.67
CA ILE A 302 -5.69 -9.01 11.32
C ILE A 302 -6.26 -8.03 10.28
N ALA A 303 -6.80 -8.47 9.18
CA ALA A 303 -7.16 -7.58 8.08
C ALA A 303 -8.48 -7.94 7.40
N GLY A 304 -9.22 -6.90 6.98
CA GLY A 304 -10.09 -7.01 5.82
C GLY A 304 -9.18 -7.17 4.58
N PHE A 305 -9.18 -8.36 3.99
CA PHE A 305 -8.38 -8.63 2.80
C PHE A 305 -9.22 -8.39 1.55
N GLY A 306 -8.72 -7.51 0.69
CA GLY A 306 -9.41 -7.13 -0.53
C GLY A 306 -8.53 -7.17 -1.77
N SER A 307 -9.16 -7.34 -2.91
CA SER A 307 -8.56 -7.19 -4.25
C SER A 307 -9.56 -6.49 -5.15
N LEU A 308 -9.10 -5.51 -5.92
CA LEU A 308 -9.94 -4.73 -6.82
C LEU A 308 -9.16 -4.40 -8.09
N SER A 309 -9.73 -4.69 -9.26
CA SER A 309 -9.10 -4.39 -10.54
C SER A 309 -9.99 -3.56 -11.44
N ALA A 310 -9.36 -2.73 -12.27
CA ALA A 310 -10.02 -1.91 -13.26
C ALA A 310 -9.13 -1.66 -14.48
N THR A 311 -9.73 -1.42 -15.63
CA THR A 311 -9.02 -1.13 -16.87
C THR A 311 -9.62 0.07 -17.59
N THR A 312 -8.80 0.83 -18.29
CA THR A 312 -9.27 1.91 -19.17
C THR A 312 -10.08 1.35 -20.33
N GLU A 313 -11.15 2.05 -20.71
CA GLU A 313 -11.90 1.76 -21.92
C GLU A 313 -11.15 2.30 -23.16
N ILE A 314 -11.19 1.56 -24.26
CA ILE A 314 -10.57 1.93 -25.54
C ILE A 314 -11.46 2.94 -26.27
#